data_ee5a7c33a8bbad571a2e4afee7387e29
#
_entry.id   ee5a7c33a8bbad571a2e4afee7387e29
#
_cell.length_a   1.000
_cell.length_b   1.000
_cell.length_c   1.000
_cell.angle_alpha   90.00
_cell.angle_beta   90.00
_cell.angle_gamma   90.00
#
_symmetry.space_group_name_H-M   'P 1'
#
loop_
_entity.id
_entity.type
_entity.pdbx_description
1 polymer ?
#
loop_
_entity_poly.entity_id
_entity_poly.type
_entity_poly.pdbx_seq_one_letter_code
_entity_poly.pdbx_strand_id
1 'polypeptide(L)'
;MTEAAHVQTPAAAAATVLKVEGLQAWYNESHILHGVDLDVREGEVVTLLGRNGAGKTTTLKSIMGIVGKRSGSVTFHDRELIGLSIDRIARLGVALCPEERAIFATLSVKENLFLPPEIARTGAMSVERIFTLFPNLSERLSSGGGKLSGGEQQMLAIARILRTGARFLMLDEPTEGLAPVIIQQIGRTIAELKREGFTILLVEQNFRFAATIADRFFVMEHGRIIDAFANSELPGKMDMLHEALGV
;
A
#
# COMPACT_ATOMS: atom_id res chain seq x y z
N MET A 1 32.25 39.67 16.46
CA MET A 1 30.91 39.09 16.28
C MET A 1 31.10 37.84 15.45
N THR A 2 31.15 36.70 16.12
CA THR A 2 31.46 35.40 15.50
C THR A 2 30.15 34.72 15.19
N GLU A 3 29.86 34.52 13.90
CA GLU A 3 28.64 33.88 13.38
C GLU A 3 28.76 32.37 13.65
N ALA A 4 27.85 31.86 14.49
CA ALA A 4 27.77 30.44 14.80
C ALA A 4 27.17 29.68 13.62
N ALA A 5 28.01 28.89 12.94
CA ALA A 5 27.53 27.97 11.90
C ALA A 5 26.60 26.93 12.52
N HIS A 6 25.33 26.97 12.15
CA HIS A 6 24.37 25.90 12.43
C HIS A 6 24.80 24.62 11.69
N VAL A 7 25.41 23.70 12.43
CA VAL A 7 25.61 22.32 11.95
C VAL A 7 24.27 21.65 11.91
N GLN A 8 23.71 21.50 10.71
CA GLN A 8 22.54 20.63 10.49
C GLN A 8 22.97 19.19 10.78
N THR A 9 22.48 18.63 11.87
CA THR A 9 22.59 17.19 12.16
C THR A 9 21.92 16.44 11.00
N PRO A 10 22.58 15.46 10.35
CA PRO A 10 21.92 14.66 9.32
C PRO A 10 20.70 13.97 9.95
N ALA A 11 19.53 14.09 9.30
CA ALA A 11 18.32 13.41 9.73
C ALA A 11 18.65 11.91 9.86
N ALA A 12 18.41 11.34 11.03
CA ALA A 12 18.59 9.90 11.24
C ALA A 12 17.77 9.16 10.18
N ALA A 13 18.39 8.19 9.50
CA ALA A 13 17.69 7.39 8.50
C ALA A 13 16.45 6.77 9.16
N ALA A 14 15.26 6.96 8.55
CA ALA A 14 14.01 6.43 9.09
C ALA A 14 14.13 4.92 9.29
N ALA A 15 13.59 4.41 10.43
CA ALA A 15 13.68 3.01 10.79
C ALA A 15 12.94 2.13 9.76
N THR A 16 13.49 0.97 9.45
CA THR A 16 12.82 -0.02 8.61
C THR A 16 11.63 -0.61 9.37
N VAL A 17 10.45 -0.50 8.83
CA VAL A 17 9.20 -1.00 9.40
C VAL A 17 8.85 -2.37 8.86
N LEU A 18 8.99 -2.57 7.54
CA LEU A 18 8.81 -3.85 6.87
C LEU A 18 10.12 -4.25 6.20
N LYS A 19 10.55 -5.49 6.40
CA LYS A 19 11.66 -6.09 5.67
C LYS A 19 11.23 -7.46 5.14
N VAL A 20 11.45 -7.68 3.85
CA VAL A 20 11.17 -8.94 3.16
C VAL A 20 12.48 -9.47 2.62
N GLU A 21 12.82 -10.72 2.94
CA GLU A 21 14.08 -11.36 2.56
C GLU A 21 13.81 -12.76 1.98
N GLY A 22 14.22 -12.95 0.74
CA GLY A 22 14.13 -14.22 0.05
C GLY A 22 12.71 -14.80 -0.03
N LEU A 23 11.67 -13.93 -0.08
CA LEU A 23 10.28 -14.39 -0.05
C LEU A 23 9.95 -15.22 -1.28
N GLN A 24 9.51 -16.44 -1.04
CA GLN A 24 8.99 -17.36 -2.04
C GLN A 24 7.54 -17.69 -1.75
N ALA A 25 6.72 -17.88 -2.79
CA ALA A 25 5.31 -18.19 -2.64
C ALA A 25 4.79 -19.06 -3.78
N TRP A 26 3.84 -19.93 -3.44
CA TRP A 26 3.24 -20.88 -4.38
C TRP A 26 1.71 -20.87 -4.28
N TYR A 27 1.07 -21.00 -5.44
CA TYR A 27 -0.32 -21.42 -5.53
C TYR A 27 -0.35 -22.86 -6.03
N ASN A 28 -0.73 -23.80 -5.16
CA ASN A 28 -0.60 -25.22 -5.39
C ASN A 28 0.86 -25.57 -5.78
N GLU A 29 1.10 -26.10 -6.99
CA GLU A 29 2.41 -26.43 -7.51
C GLU A 29 3.07 -25.27 -8.28
N SER A 30 2.34 -24.21 -8.57
CA SER A 30 2.87 -23.06 -9.32
C SER A 30 3.70 -22.16 -8.41
N HIS A 31 4.99 -22.07 -8.67
CA HIS A 31 5.92 -21.19 -7.98
C HIS A 31 5.82 -19.78 -8.59
N ILE A 32 5.40 -18.80 -7.81
CA ILE A 32 5.11 -17.43 -8.29
C ILE A 32 6.17 -16.42 -7.84
N LEU A 33 6.60 -16.49 -6.58
CA LEU A 33 7.65 -15.60 -6.07
C LEU A 33 8.96 -16.38 -5.90
N HIS A 34 10.02 -15.83 -6.43
CA HIS A 34 11.30 -16.49 -6.59
C HIS A 34 12.44 -15.82 -5.79
N GLY A 35 12.17 -15.49 -4.53
CA GLY A 35 13.12 -14.80 -3.66
C GLY A 35 13.00 -13.29 -3.82
N VAL A 36 11.87 -12.73 -3.33
CA VAL A 36 11.63 -11.28 -3.32
C VAL A 36 12.30 -10.65 -2.11
N ASP A 37 13.10 -9.61 -2.36
CA ASP A 37 13.75 -8.79 -1.35
C ASP A 37 13.26 -7.35 -1.48
N LEU A 38 12.68 -6.79 -0.41
CA LEU A 38 12.29 -5.38 -0.35
C LEU A 38 12.24 -4.90 1.10
N ASP A 39 12.36 -3.59 1.29
CA ASP A 39 12.19 -2.95 2.58
C ASP A 39 11.31 -1.69 2.46
N VAL A 40 10.64 -1.34 3.56
CA VAL A 40 9.86 -0.09 3.68
C VAL A 40 10.22 0.57 4.99
N ARG A 41 10.52 1.87 4.96
CA ARG A 41 10.88 2.68 6.13
C ARG A 41 9.66 3.41 6.67
N GLU A 42 9.72 3.81 7.92
CA GLU A 42 8.63 4.53 8.58
C GLU A 42 8.31 5.86 7.86
N GLY A 43 7.02 6.12 7.62
CA GLY A 43 6.55 7.33 6.93
C GLY A 43 6.84 7.37 5.42
N GLU A 44 7.37 6.30 4.84
CA GLU A 44 7.71 6.19 3.43
C GLU A 44 6.53 5.68 2.59
N VAL A 45 6.44 6.17 1.35
CA VAL A 45 5.63 5.57 0.29
C VAL A 45 6.57 4.84 -0.66
N VAL A 46 6.55 3.52 -0.60
CA VAL A 46 7.30 2.65 -1.52
C VAL A 46 6.35 2.09 -2.55
N THR A 47 6.73 2.11 -3.82
CA THR A 47 5.95 1.50 -4.89
C THR A 47 6.64 0.26 -5.46
N LEU A 48 5.91 -0.85 -5.49
CA LEU A 48 6.27 -2.06 -6.23
C LEU A 48 5.66 -1.97 -7.63
N LEU A 49 6.49 -1.70 -8.63
CA LEU A 49 6.12 -1.60 -10.03
C LEU A 49 6.29 -2.95 -10.73
N GLY A 50 5.48 -3.20 -11.75
CA GLY A 50 5.61 -4.40 -12.59
C GLY A 50 4.36 -4.60 -13.47
N ARG A 51 4.50 -5.39 -14.53
CA ARG A 51 3.39 -5.79 -15.41
C ARG A 51 2.38 -6.67 -14.68
N ASN A 52 1.19 -6.84 -15.28
CA ASN A 52 0.23 -7.83 -14.79
C ASN A 52 0.86 -9.22 -14.86
N GLY A 53 0.69 -9.99 -13.77
CA GLY A 53 1.32 -11.31 -13.62
C GLY A 53 2.77 -11.30 -13.12
N ALA A 54 3.39 -10.13 -12.87
CA ALA A 54 4.77 -10.07 -12.36
C ALA A 54 4.95 -10.63 -10.92
N GLY A 55 3.85 -10.75 -10.14
CA GLY A 55 3.88 -11.26 -8.77
C GLY A 55 3.55 -10.23 -7.69
N LYS A 56 3.21 -9.00 -8.08
CA LYS A 56 2.94 -7.87 -7.16
C LYS A 56 1.88 -8.18 -6.10
N THR A 57 0.65 -8.51 -6.54
CA THR A 57 -0.47 -8.91 -5.67
C THR A 57 -0.11 -10.13 -4.80
N THR A 58 0.62 -11.11 -5.37
CA THR A 58 1.09 -12.28 -4.63
C THR A 58 2.06 -11.86 -3.51
N THR A 59 2.91 -10.87 -3.73
CA THR A 59 3.80 -10.32 -2.69
C THR A 59 2.99 -9.74 -1.54
N LEU A 60 1.99 -8.87 -1.80
CA LEU A 60 1.14 -8.31 -0.75
C LEU A 60 0.34 -9.41 -0.02
N LYS A 61 -0.26 -10.34 -0.76
CA LYS A 61 -1.00 -11.47 -0.18
C LYS A 61 -0.09 -12.38 0.65
N SER A 62 1.18 -12.54 0.26
CA SER A 62 2.16 -13.30 1.04
C SER A 62 2.55 -12.59 2.33
N ILE A 63 2.82 -11.28 2.29
CA ILE A 63 3.08 -10.46 3.49
C ILE A 63 1.89 -10.57 4.45
N MET A 64 0.67 -10.46 3.95
CA MET A 64 -0.56 -10.52 4.76
C MET A 64 -0.91 -11.93 5.28
N GLY A 65 -0.20 -12.96 4.85
CA GLY A 65 -0.49 -14.33 5.29
C GLY A 65 -1.63 -15.03 4.58
N ILE A 66 -2.08 -14.48 3.44
CA ILE A 66 -3.17 -15.05 2.63
C ILE A 66 -2.67 -16.24 1.81
N VAL A 67 -1.45 -16.16 1.27
CA VAL A 67 -0.83 -17.28 0.55
C VAL A 67 -0.36 -18.33 1.54
N GLY A 68 -0.91 -19.55 1.44
CA GLY A 68 -0.65 -20.62 2.41
C GLY A 68 0.77 -21.20 2.32
N LYS A 69 1.26 -21.48 1.11
CA LYS A 69 2.62 -22.02 0.90
C LYS A 69 3.57 -20.89 0.57
N ARG A 70 4.33 -20.47 1.57
CA ARG A 70 5.34 -19.41 1.45
C ARG A 70 6.54 -19.70 2.35
N SER A 71 7.71 -19.19 1.99
CA SER A 71 8.96 -19.30 2.75
C SER A 71 9.82 -18.05 2.56
N GLY A 72 10.92 -17.94 3.29
CA GLY A 72 11.73 -16.75 3.42
C GLY A 72 11.49 -16.08 4.76
N SER A 73 11.76 -14.79 4.88
CA SER A 73 11.49 -13.99 6.07
C SER A 73 10.71 -12.74 5.71
N VAL A 74 9.70 -12.40 6.50
CA VAL A 74 8.96 -11.14 6.42
C VAL A 74 8.86 -10.58 7.84
N THR A 75 9.62 -9.55 8.14
CA THR A 75 9.59 -8.92 9.46
C THR A 75 8.87 -7.58 9.44
N PHE A 76 8.02 -7.35 10.42
CA PHE A 76 7.32 -6.09 10.64
C PHE A 76 7.59 -5.60 12.07
N HIS A 77 8.27 -4.44 12.23
CA HIS A 77 8.81 -3.98 13.51
C HIS A 77 9.53 -5.12 14.24
N ASP A 78 10.53 -5.72 13.59
CA ASP A 78 11.37 -6.83 14.08
C ASP A 78 10.59 -8.12 14.43
N ARG A 79 9.30 -8.20 14.11
CA ARG A 79 8.47 -9.38 14.34
C ARG A 79 8.28 -10.16 13.06
N GLU A 80 8.66 -11.44 13.06
CA GLU A 80 8.45 -12.35 11.93
C GLU A 80 6.96 -12.60 11.68
N LEU A 81 6.52 -12.44 10.42
CA LEU A 81 5.15 -12.63 9.97
C LEU A 81 4.91 -14.01 9.33
N ILE A 82 5.99 -14.69 8.87
CA ILE A 82 5.85 -16.04 8.29
C ILE A 82 5.31 -16.97 9.40
N GLY A 83 4.25 -17.72 9.07
CA GLY A 83 3.57 -18.59 10.03
C GLY A 83 2.51 -17.91 10.90
N LEU A 84 2.37 -16.58 10.86
CA LEU A 84 1.25 -15.90 11.51
C LEU A 84 -0.02 -15.98 10.64
N SER A 85 -1.18 -16.03 11.31
CA SER A 85 -2.49 -15.90 10.68
C SER A 85 -2.80 -14.44 10.31
N ILE A 86 -3.69 -14.25 9.34
CA ILE A 86 -4.10 -12.94 8.81
C ILE A 86 -4.54 -11.99 9.95
N ASP A 87 -5.36 -12.50 10.89
CA ASP A 87 -5.88 -11.71 12.02
C ASP A 87 -4.76 -11.25 12.96
N ARG A 88 -3.72 -12.07 13.16
CA ARG A 88 -2.54 -11.69 13.95
C ARG A 88 -1.71 -10.63 13.27
N ILE A 89 -1.51 -10.75 11.95
CA ILE A 89 -0.80 -9.74 11.16
C ILE A 89 -1.56 -8.41 11.18
N ALA A 90 -2.89 -8.45 10.95
CA ALA A 90 -3.71 -7.25 11.00
C ALA A 90 -3.64 -6.53 12.37
N ARG A 91 -3.63 -7.28 13.48
CA ARG A 91 -3.49 -6.73 14.85
C ARG A 91 -2.13 -6.06 15.12
N LEU A 92 -1.13 -6.30 14.29
CA LEU A 92 0.15 -5.57 14.35
C LEU A 92 0.06 -4.18 13.71
N GLY A 93 -1.06 -3.86 13.05
CA GLY A 93 -1.26 -2.57 12.38
C GLY A 93 -0.98 -2.59 10.89
N VAL A 94 -1.00 -3.76 10.26
CA VAL A 94 -0.88 -3.95 8.80
C VAL A 94 -2.28 -4.09 8.20
N ALA A 95 -2.59 -3.30 7.17
CA ALA A 95 -3.86 -3.40 6.45
C ALA A 95 -3.64 -3.49 4.94
N LEU A 96 -4.47 -4.31 4.28
CA LEU A 96 -4.47 -4.50 2.84
C LEU A 96 -5.78 -3.98 2.23
N CYS A 97 -5.66 -3.07 1.25
CA CYS A 97 -6.73 -2.74 0.32
C CYS A 97 -6.46 -3.53 -0.97
N PRO A 98 -7.21 -4.59 -1.27
CA PRO A 98 -6.99 -5.41 -2.45
C PRO A 98 -7.54 -4.70 -3.71
N GLU A 99 -7.07 -5.12 -4.88
CA GLU A 99 -7.50 -4.66 -6.21
C GLU A 99 -9.02 -4.75 -6.39
N GLU A 100 -9.64 -5.84 -5.94
CA GLU A 100 -11.09 -6.07 -6.03
C GLU A 100 -11.90 -5.18 -5.05
N ARG A 101 -11.23 -4.25 -4.34
CA ARG A 101 -11.81 -3.31 -3.35
C ARG A 101 -12.42 -3.99 -2.12
N ALA A 102 -12.94 -5.21 -2.25
CA ALA A 102 -13.54 -6.04 -1.20
C ALA A 102 -14.61 -5.31 -0.34
N ILE A 103 -15.39 -4.41 -0.95
CA ILE A 103 -16.54 -3.79 -0.29
C ILE A 103 -17.74 -4.74 -0.24
N PHE A 104 -18.61 -4.55 0.74
CA PHE A 104 -19.85 -5.30 0.82
C PHE A 104 -20.95 -4.59 0.02
N ALA A 105 -21.27 -5.11 -1.17
CA ALA A 105 -22.19 -4.48 -2.11
C ALA A 105 -23.62 -4.32 -1.56
N THR A 106 -24.06 -5.22 -0.69
CA THR A 106 -25.38 -5.23 -0.07
C THR A 106 -25.50 -4.31 1.15
N LEU A 107 -24.39 -3.95 1.76
CA LEU A 107 -24.34 -3.03 2.90
C LEU A 107 -24.26 -1.58 2.41
N SER A 108 -24.83 -0.67 3.20
CA SER A 108 -24.68 0.76 2.98
C SER A 108 -23.22 1.22 3.17
N VAL A 109 -22.90 2.42 2.68
CA VAL A 109 -21.59 3.06 2.93
C VAL A 109 -21.31 3.14 4.43
N LYS A 110 -22.31 3.56 5.22
CA LYS A 110 -22.19 3.63 6.68
C LYS A 110 -21.84 2.28 7.27
N GLU A 111 -22.58 1.22 6.93
CA GLU A 111 -22.32 -0.14 7.45
C GLU A 111 -20.94 -0.64 7.02
N ASN A 112 -20.54 -0.42 5.76
CA ASN A 112 -19.21 -0.75 5.28
C ASN A 112 -18.11 -0.07 6.10
N LEU A 113 -18.25 1.20 6.46
CA LEU A 113 -17.27 1.96 7.25
C LEU A 113 -17.16 1.48 8.70
N PHE A 114 -18.27 1.03 9.29
CA PHE A 114 -18.29 0.63 10.70
C PHE A 114 -18.13 -0.88 10.92
N LEU A 115 -18.17 -1.69 9.84
CA LEU A 115 -18.01 -3.13 9.92
C LEU A 115 -16.60 -3.58 10.37
N PRO A 116 -15.49 -2.98 9.86
CA PRO A 116 -14.15 -3.39 10.29
C PRO A 116 -13.96 -3.09 11.77
N PRO A 117 -13.49 -4.07 12.57
CA PRO A 117 -13.15 -3.81 13.95
C PRO A 117 -11.93 -2.88 14.04
N GLU A 118 -11.88 -2.06 15.07
CA GLU A 118 -10.69 -1.35 15.45
C GLU A 118 -9.72 -2.35 16.11
N ILE A 119 -8.63 -2.68 15.41
CA ILE A 119 -7.72 -3.76 15.79
C ILE A 119 -6.31 -3.26 16.14
N ALA A 120 -5.91 -2.11 15.64
CA ALA A 120 -4.60 -1.54 15.91
C ALA A 120 -4.64 -0.62 17.14
N ARG A 121 -3.55 -0.64 17.92
CA ARG A 121 -3.44 0.15 19.18
C ARG A 121 -3.42 1.67 18.97
N THR A 122 -3.14 2.12 17.75
CA THR A 122 -3.08 3.54 17.37
C THR A 122 -4.46 4.21 17.28
N GLY A 123 -5.53 3.42 17.36
CA GLY A 123 -6.90 3.92 17.23
C GLY A 123 -7.36 4.13 15.78
N ALA A 124 -8.66 3.97 15.56
CA ALA A 124 -9.29 4.17 14.26
C ALA A 124 -9.24 5.65 13.84
N MET A 125 -9.04 5.92 12.55
CA MET A 125 -9.25 7.27 12.03
C MET A 125 -10.72 7.69 12.25
N SER A 126 -10.95 8.91 12.70
CA SER A 126 -12.33 9.40 12.93
C SER A 126 -13.11 9.47 11.62
N VAL A 127 -14.43 9.34 11.73
CA VAL A 127 -15.33 9.40 10.55
C VAL A 127 -15.29 10.77 9.91
N GLU A 128 -15.19 11.83 10.73
CA GLU A 128 -15.06 13.23 10.28
C GLU A 128 -13.78 13.40 9.44
N ARG A 129 -12.68 12.80 9.89
CA ARG A 129 -11.42 12.83 9.13
C ARG A 129 -11.53 12.06 7.81
N ILE A 130 -12.18 10.91 7.80
CA ILE A 130 -12.47 10.14 6.59
C ILE A 130 -13.30 10.98 5.60
N PHE A 131 -14.32 11.69 6.06
CA PHE A 131 -15.13 12.54 5.19
C PHE A 131 -14.39 13.78 4.69
N THR A 132 -13.38 14.23 5.42
CA THR A 132 -12.45 15.26 4.91
C THR A 132 -11.61 14.73 3.75
N LEU A 133 -11.12 13.48 3.85
CA LEU A 133 -10.36 12.82 2.78
C LEU A 133 -11.24 12.43 1.58
N PHE A 134 -12.47 11.99 1.85
CA PHE A 134 -13.42 11.46 0.88
C PHE A 134 -14.81 12.09 1.05
N PRO A 135 -15.01 13.39 0.68
CA PRO A 135 -16.28 14.09 0.90
C PRO A 135 -17.48 13.39 0.27
N ASN A 136 -17.30 12.78 -0.90
CA ASN A 136 -18.35 12.06 -1.63
C ASN A 136 -18.97 10.92 -0.81
N LEU A 137 -18.22 10.31 0.12
CA LEU A 137 -18.75 9.23 0.95
C LEU A 137 -19.76 9.74 1.97
N SER A 138 -19.62 10.99 2.46
CA SER A 138 -20.56 11.60 3.40
C SER A 138 -21.95 11.82 2.80
N GLU A 139 -22.01 12.12 1.49
CA GLU A 139 -23.25 12.34 0.75
C GLU A 139 -23.97 11.02 0.40
N ARG A 140 -23.26 9.90 0.50
CA ARG A 140 -23.70 8.57 0.08
C ARG A 140 -23.91 7.59 1.22
N LEU A 141 -23.96 8.05 2.48
CA LEU A 141 -23.98 7.19 3.68
C LEU A 141 -25.03 6.08 3.67
N SER A 142 -26.24 6.39 3.18
CA SER A 142 -27.35 5.43 3.08
C SER A 142 -27.37 4.63 1.77
N SER A 143 -26.48 4.96 0.81
CA SER A 143 -26.40 4.23 -0.46
C SER A 143 -25.79 2.86 -0.24
N GLY A 144 -26.32 1.81 -0.89
CA GLY A 144 -25.69 0.50 -0.92
C GLY A 144 -24.33 0.54 -1.65
N GLY A 145 -23.36 -0.21 -1.16
CA GLY A 145 -22.02 -0.26 -1.75
C GLY A 145 -22.00 -0.60 -3.24
N GLY A 146 -22.89 -1.51 -3.68
CA GLY A 146 -23.02 -1.88 -5.08
C GLY A 146 -23.60 -0.80 -6.01
N LYS A 147 -24.15 0.30 -5.43
CA LYS A 147 -24.66 1.46 -6.19
C LYS A 147 -23.63 2.57 -6.37
N LEU A 148 -22.46 2.42 -5.77
CA LEU A 148 -21.37 3.36 -5.90
C LEU A 148 -20.65 3.19 -7.25
N SER A 149 -20.13 4.29 -7.80
CA SER A 149 -19.17 4.23 -8.91
C SER A 149 -17.89 3.51 -8.51
N GLY A 150 -17.12 3.02 -9.48
CA GLY A 150 -15.84 2.35 -9.20
C GLY A 150 -14.88 3.20 -8.34
N GLY A 151 -14.83 4.51 -8.58
CA GLY A 151 -14.03 5.44 -7.78
C GLY A 151 -14.55 5.61 -6.34
N GLU A 152 -15.86 5.72 -6.14
CA GLU A 152 -16.47 5.78 -4.80
C GLU A 152 -16.24 4.48 -4.02
N GLN A 153 -16.32 3.33 -4.72
CA GLN A 153 -16.00 2.02 -4.12
C GLN A 153 -14.54 1.94 -3.68
N GLN A 154 -13.61 2.46 -4.49
CA GLN A 154 -12.18 2.50 -4.15
C GLN A 154 -11.92 3.40 -2.93
N MET A 155 -12.54 4.58 -2.89
CA MET A 155 -12.45 5.47 -1.75
C MET A 155 -13.03 4.82 -0.48
N LEU A 156 -14.16 4.11 -0.60
CA LEU A 156 -14.74 3.36 0.50
C LEU A 156 -13.83 2.23 0.98
N ALA A 157 -13.17 1.50 0.07
CA ALA A 157 -12.22 0.44 0.42
C ALA A 157 -11.03 1.00 1.22
N ILE A 158 -10.45 2.12 0.79
CA ILE A 158 -9.37 2.80 1.53
C ILE A 158 -9.88 3.32 2.88
N ALA A 159 -11.05 3.96 2.91
CA ALA A 159 -11.66 4.46 4.14
C ALA A 159 -11.86 3.34 5.18
N ARG A 160 -12.26 2.15 4.75
CA ARG A 160 -12.45 0.97 5.63
C ARG A 160 -11.16 0.55 6.31
N ILE A 161 -10.04 0.48 5.59
CA ILE A 161 -8.76 0.11 6.22
C ILE A 161 -8.25 1.18 7.19
N LEU A 162 -8.52 2.47 6.94
CA LEU A 162 -8.20 3.56 7.86
C LEU A 162 -9.00 3.45 9.18
N ARG A 163 -10.20 2.88 9.13
CA ARG A 163 -11.03 2.61 10.32
C ARG A 163 -10.48 1.51 11.23
N THR A 164 -9.60 0.66 10.73
CA THR A 164 -8.96 -0.38 11.56
C THR A 164 -7.92 0.16 12.53
N GLY A 165 -7.43 1.38 12.35
CA GLY A 165 -6.31 1.96 13.09
C GLY A 165 -4.93 1.54 12.58
N ALA A 166 -4.84 0.78 11.48
CA ALA A 166 -3.56 0.42 10.88
C ALA A 166 -2.81 1.66 10.38
N ARG A 167 -1.49 1.67 10.58
CA ARG A 167 -0.58 2.74 10.11
C ARG A 167 0.31 2.29 8.97
N PHE A 168 0.43 0.99 8.75
CA PHE A 168 1.06 0.41 7.58
C PHE A 168 -0.02 -0.06 6.60
N LEU A 169 -0.10 0.61 5.46
CA LEU A 169 -1.13 0.34 4.45
C LEU A 169 -0.49 -0.32 3.23
N MET A 170 -1.07 -1.41 2.78
CA MET A 170 -0.77 -2.04 1.50
C MET A 170 -1.92 -1.76 0.54
N LEU A 171 -1.64 -1.13 -0.60
CA LEU A 171 -2.64 -0.76 -1.60
C LEU A 171 -2.32 -1.49 -2.91
N ASP A 172 -3.23 -2.34 -3.35
CA ASP A 172 -3.07 -3.16 -4.56
C ASP A 172 -3.81 -2.52 -5.73
N GLU A 173 -3.06 -1.94 -6.66
CA GLU A 173 -3.52 -1.27 -7.89
C GLU A 173 -4.72 -0.32 -7.68
N PRO A 174 -4.62 0.64 -6.72
CA PRO A 174 -5.76 1.46 -6.31
C PRO A 174 -6.28 2.39 -7.41
N THR A 175 -5.55 2.55 -8.51
CA THR A 175 -5.94 3.45 -9.62
C THR A 175 -6.49 2.72 -10.83
N GLU A 176 -6.46 1.39 -10.85
CA GLU A 176 -6.85 0.61 -12.03
C GLU A 176 -8.31 0.83 -12.42
N GLY A 177 -8.53 1.08 -13.73
CA GLY A 177 -9.87 1.27 -14.30
C GLY A 177 -10.60 2.52 -13.84
N LEU A 178 -9.92 3.49 -13.20
CA LEU A 178 -10.54 4.69 -12.67
C LEU A 178 -10.35 5.92 -13.58
N ALA A 179 -11.30 6.84 -13.49
CA ALA A 179 -11.21 8.11 -14.20
C ALA A 179 -10.06 8.99 -13.67
N PRO A 180 -9.41 9.81 -14.50
CA PRO A 180 -8.25 10.63 -14.11
C PRO A 180 -8.49 11.52 -12.88
N VAL A 181 -9.69 12.07 -12.72
CA VAL A 181 -10.05 12.90 -11.56
C VAL A 181 -10.02 12.11 -10.25
N ILE A 182 -10.44 10.83 -10.28
CA ILE A 182 -10.40 9.94 -9.12
C ILE A 182 -8.97 9.53 -8.81
N ILE A 183 -8.16 9.23 -9.83
CA ILE A 183 -6.73 8.92 -9.67
C ILE A 183 -6.01 10.08 -8.95
N GLN A 184 -6.28 11.32 -9.37
CA GLN A 184 -5.73 12.52 -8.71
C GLN A 184 -6.19 12.64 -7.25
N GLN A 185 -7.45 12.33 -6.95
CA GLN A 185 -7.98 12.37 -5.59
C GLN A 185 -7.29 11.31 -4.71
N ILE A 186 -7.13 10.08 -5.21
CA ILE A 186 -6.40 9.01 -4.49
C ILE A 186 -4.95 9.45 -4.24
N GLY A 187 -4.27 10.04 -5.22
CA GLY A 187 -2.91 10.56 -5.06
C GLY A 187 -2.80 11.62 -3.96
N ARG A 188 -3.74 12.58 -3.93
CA ARG A 188 -3.80 13.59 -2.85
C ARG A 188 -4.01 12.94 -1.48
N THR A 189 -4.91 11.95 -1.41
CA THR A 189 -5.16 11.22 -0.17
C THR A 189 -3.92 10.49 0.32
N ILE A 190 -3.20 9.77 -0.57
CA ILE A 190 -1.95 9.07 -0.21
C ILE A 190 -0.91 10.08 0.29
N ALA A 191 -0.74 11.21 -0.40
CA ALA A 191 0.20 12.26 0.02
C ALA A 191 -0.18 12.87 1.38
N GLU A 192 -1.48 12.98 1.69
CA GLU A 192 -1.96 13.48 2.97
C GLU A 192 -1.75 12.44 4.09
N LEU A 193 -2.06 11.19 3.86
CA LEU A 193 -1.78 10.09 4.79
C LEU A 193 -0.28 9.98 5.11
N LYS A 194 0.58 10.13 4.10
CA LYS A 194 2.04 10.20 4.30
C LYS A 194 2.43 11.34 5.25
N ARG A 195 1.87 12.54 5.07
CA ARG A 195 2.12 13.69 5.96
C ARG A 195 1.64 13.44 7.39
N GLU A 196 0.64 12.58 7.58
CA GLU A 196 0.14 12.14 8.89
C GLU A 196 0.95 10.97 9.48
N GLY A 197 2.06 10.58 8.85
CA GLY A 197 2.96 9.52 9.33
C GLY A 197 2.51 8.10 9.00
N PHE A 198 1.63 7.92 8.01
CA PHE A 198 1.35 6.59 7.48
C PHE A 198 2.51 6.09 6.63
N THR A 199 2.79 4.81 6.73
CA THR A 199 3.74 4.10 5.87
C THR A 199 2.94 3.30 4.84
N ILE A 200 3.32 3.38 3.56
CA ILE A 200 2.50 2.83 2.49
C ILE A 200 3.36 1.99 1.53
N LEU A 201 2.98 0.74 1.35
CA LEU A 201 3.46 -0.10 0.25
C LEU A 201 2.38 -0.13 -0.85
N LEU A 202 2.67 0.56 -1.94
CA LEU A 202 1.79 0.69 -3.09
C LEU A 202 2.20 -0.31 -4.18
N VAL A 203 1.27 -1.05 -4.71
CA VAL A 203 1.46 -1.85 -5.92
C VAL A 203 0.81 -1.12 -7.08
N GLU A 204 1.54 -0.91 -8.16
CA GLU A 204 1.06 -0.20 -9.34
C GLU A 204 1.70 -0.70 -10.64
N GLN A 205 0.97 -0.56 -11.73
CA GLN A 205 1.52 -0.62 -13.08
C GLN A 205 1.70 0.79 -13.66
N ASN A 206 0.88 1.75 -13.22
CA ASN A 206 0.94 3.13 -13.66
C ASN A 206 2.09 3.88 -12.99
N PHE A 207 3.30 3.77 -13.55
CA PHE A 207 4.49 4.42 -12.99
C PHE A 207 4.36 5.95 -12.98
N ARG A 208 3.62 6.56 -13.93
CA ARG A 208 3.42 8.03 -13.95
C ARG A 208 2.64 8.52 -12.75
N PHE A 209 1.64 7.77 -12.33
CA PHE A 209 0.93 8.05 -11.08
C PHE A 209 1.84 7.83 -9.88
N ALA A 210 2.51 6.66 -9.82
CA ALA A 210 3.40 6.32 -8.72
C ALA A 210 4.53 7.35 -8.53
N ALA A 211 5.08 7.88 -9.62
CA ALA A 211 6.12 8.92 -9.61
C ALA A 211 5.70 10.22 -8.89
N THR A 212 4.40 10.50 -8.81
CA THR A 212 3.90 11.71 -8.14
C THR A 212 3.86 11.60 -6.61
N ILE A 213 3.97 10.39 -6.05
CA ILE A 213 3.72 10.15 -4.61
C ILE A 213 4.79 9.29 -3.92
N ALA A 214 5.49 8.42 -4.66
CA ALA A 214 6.47 7.49 -4.10
C ALA A 214 7.78 8.17 -3.73
N ASP A 215 8.45 7.64 -2.72
CA ASP A 215 9.83 7.98 -2.36
C ASP A 215 10.83 7.06 -3.03
N ARG A 216 10.50 5.77 -3.10
CA ARG A 216 11.32 4.71 -3.71
C ARG A 216 10.47 3.77 -4.53
N PHE A 217 11.13 3.10 -5.46
CA PHE A 217 10.55 2.08 -6.31
C PHE A 217 11.30 0.77 -6.18
N PHE A 218 10.55 -0.32 -6.22
CA PHE A 218 11.05 -1.65 -6.54
C PHE A 218 10.38 -2.07 -7.85
N VAL A 219 11.15 -2.57 -8.80
CA VAL A 219 10.63 -3.07 -10.08
C VAL A 219 10.63 -4.58 -10.05
N MET A 220 9.47 -5.16 -10.31
CA MET A 220 9.26 -6.61 -10.26
C MET A 220 8.97 -7.18 -11.64
N GLU A 221 9.66 -8.26 -11.96
CA GLU A 221 9.44 -9.07 -13.14
C GLU A 221 9.56 -10.56 -12.79
N HIS A 222 8.64 -11.37 -13.30
CA HIS A 222 8.65 -12.84 -13.12
C HIS A 222 8.93 -13.30 -11.66
N GLY A 223 8.26 -12.67 -10.69
CA GLY A 223 8.39 -13.02 -9.28
C GLY A 223 9.70 -12.62 -8.61
N ARG A 224 10.49 -11.73 -9.19
CA ARG A 224 11.76 -11.22 -8.66
C ARG A 224 11.82 -9.71 -8.71
N ILE A 225 12.55 -9.11 -7.78
CA ILE A 225 12.94 -7.71 -7.89
C ILE A 225 14.13 -7.62 -8.84
N ILE A 226 13.98 -6.83 -9.89
CA ILE A 226 15.02 -6.63 -10.91
C ILE A 226 15.77 -5.30 -10.74
N ASP A 227 15.14 -4.31 -10.09
CA ASP A 227 15.78 -3.02 -9.78
C ASP A 227 15.10 -2.37 -8.56
N ALA A 228 15.85 -1.50 -7.87
CA ALA A 228 15.35 -0.68 -6.77
C ALA A 228 16.06 0.68 -6.76
N PHE A 229 15.29 1.79 -6.70
CA PHE A 229 15.86 3.14 -6.78
C PHE A 229 14.97 4.18 -6.11
N ALA A 230 15.55 5.32 -5.75
CA ALA A 230 14.84 6.46 -5.21
C ALA A 230 14.11 7.25 -6.32
N ASN A 231 13.03 7.96 -5.96
CA ASN A 231 12.29 8.79 -6.92
C ASN A 231 13.17 9.84 -7.63
N SER A 232 14.20 10.35 -6.96
CA SER A 232 15.17 11.27 -7.56
C SER A 232 15.96 10.67 -8.74
N GLU A 233 16.07 9.34 -8.81
CA GLU A 233 16.77 8.60 -9.86
C GLU A 233 15.87 8.25 -11.05
N LEU A 234 14.55 8.46 -10.90
CA LEU A 234 13.54 8.11 -11.91
C LEU A 234 13.87 8.60 -13.34
N PRO A 235 14.37 9.84 -13.54
CA PRO A 235 14.69 10.30 -14.90
C PRO A 235 15.72 9.44 -15.63
N GLY A 236 16.68 8.85 -14.90
CA GLY A 236 17.69 7.94 -15.46
C GLY A 236 17.22 6.49 -15.63
N LYS A 237 16.01 6.16 -15.17
CA LYS A 237 15.44 4.80 -15.20
C LYS A 237 14.33 4.63 -16.24
N MET A 238 13.99 5.67 -17.00
CA MET A 238 12.82 5.68 -17.88
C MET A 238 12.86 4.56 -18.95
N ASP A 239 14.00 4.36 -19.62
CA ASP A 239 14.13 3.32 -20.66
C ASP A 239 13.91 1.92 -20.09
N MET A 240 14.52 1.62 -18.94
CA MET A 240 14.34 0.36 -18.23
C MET A 240 12.87 0.16 -17.82
N LEU A 241 12.20 1.22 -17.32
CA LEU A 241 10.79 1.14 -16.93
C LEU A 241 9.89 0.90 -18.12
N HIS A 242 10.14 1.54 -19.27
CA HIS A 242 9.38 1.30 -20.51
C HIS A 242 9.51 -0.17 -20.94
N GLU A 243 10.71 -0.74 -20.87
CA GLU A 243 10.94 -2.15 -21.20
C GLU A 243 10.23 -3.08 -20.18
N ALA A 244 10.48 -2.87 -18.89
CA ALA A 244 9.94 -3.72 -17.83
C ALA A 244 8.41 -3.64 -17.69
N LEU A 245 7.78 -2.49 -17.96
CA LEU A 245 6.34 -2.28 -17.85
C LEU A 245 5.61 -2.46 -19.19
N GLY A 246 6.32 -2.43 -20.33
CA GLY A 246 5.75 -2.60 -21.67
C GLY A 246 4.92 -1.39 -22.14
N VAL A 247 5.33 -0.17 -21.80
CA VAL A 247 4.63 1.09 -22.09
C VAL A 247 5.56 2.09 -22.78
#